data_f245b7108d98221b2571815a4b57de3e
#
_entry.id   f245b7108d98221b2571815a4b57de3e
#
_cell.length_a   1.000
_cell.length_b   1.000
_cell.length_c   1.000
_cell.angle_alpha   90.00
_cell.angle_beta   90.00
_cell.angle_gamma   90.00
#
_symmetry.space_group_name_H-M   'P 1'
#
loop_
_entity.id
_entity.type
_entity.pdbx_description
1 polymer ?
#
loop_
_entity_poly.entity_id
_entity_poly.type
_entity_poly.pdbx_seq_one_letter_code
_entity_poly.pdbx_strand_id
1 'polypeptide(L)'
;YSCSDEADAFYLYEYWEVMFDPEPPISETSLPITGGTKLGIKGGVAPYTAEIADGQIATAYIDENNDIQISSIKLGSTSLMVKDADGRIIKIGLKVVNGKQSFSVNSVEARITGIDKSLLDEQQKEKLEAVIKKIKDEAGIQATGGIAFSYDQKSSGKVTIVTSKDNAPKIEGSFSRSTSESGTTFQITINGKEYDCKFKLPERSDTSKSITTRDLGPIPYWLVEDVTEDYKSDVTDLFGINATSLKIERIYIGSFTPLR
;
A
#
# COMPACT_ATOMS: atom_id res chain seq x y z
N TYR A 1 -33.92 17.26 -40.21
CA TYR A 1 -33.09 16.23 -39.61
C TYR A 1 -31.92 16.94 -39.00
N SER A 2 -31.93 17.07 -37.70
CA SER A 2 -30.98 17.79 -36.89
C SER A 2 -29.80 16.86 -36.56
N CYS A 3 -28.69 17.03 -37.24
CA CYS A 3 -27.35 16.53 -36.85
C CYS A 3 -26.51 17.72 -36.38
N SER A 4 -26.84 18.35 -35.25
CA SER A 4 -26.12 19.55 -34.84
C SER A 4 -25.73 19.61 -33.36
N ASP A 5 -25.99 18.60 -32.54
CA ASP A 5 -25.80 18.74 -31.10
C ASP A 5 -24.55 18.07 -30.55
N GLU A 6 -23.78 17.29 -31.33
CA GLU A 6 -22.54 16.69 -30.86
C GLU A 6 -21.28 17.56 -31.08
N ALA A 7 -21.36 18.52 -32.02
CA ALA A 7 -20.20 19.33 -32.39
C ALA A 7 -19.83 20.45 -31.40
N ASP A 8 -20.69 20.73 -30.40
CA ASP A 8 -20.53 21.88 -29.50
C ASP A 8 -20.40 21.48 -28.01
N ALA A 9 -20.30 20.19 -27.74
CA ALA A 9 -20.12 19.68 -26.37
C ALA A 9 -18.73 20.06 -25.82
N PHE A 10 -18.69 20.68 -24.63
CA PHE A 10 -17.47 21.00 -23.90
C PHE A 10 -17.61 20.47 -22.49
N TYR A 11 -16.89 19.39 -22.15
CA TYR A 11 -16.97 18.74 -20.85
C TYR A 11 -15.68 18.01 -20.48
N LEU A 12 -15.55 17.66 -19.18
CA LEU A 12 -14.48 16.84 -18.65
C LEU A 12 -14.94 15.40 -18.44
N TYR A 13 -14.00 14.45 -18.55
CA TYR A 13 -14.25 13.04 -18.32
C TYR A 13 -13.08 12.37 -17.58
N GLU A 14 -13.38 11.26 -16.91
CA GLU A 14 -12.39 10.38 -16.30
C GLU A 14 -11.92 9.32 -17.28
N TYR A 15 -10.65 8.93 -17.17
CA TYR A 15 -10.13 7.79 -17.92
C TYR A 15 -10.48 6.49 -17.19
N TRP A 16 -11.16 5.59 -17.88
CA TRP A 16 -11.56 4.28 -17.38
C TRP A 16 -10.65 3.19 -17.97
N GLU A 17 -10.49 2.05 -17.26
CA GLU A 17 -9.80 0.86 -17.78
C GLU A 17 -10.54 0.27 -19.01
N VAL A 18 -11.86 0.42 -19.03
CA VAL A 18 -12.70 0.09 -20.17
C VAL A 18 -13.10 1.40 -20.85
N MET A 19 -12.67 1.57 -22.08
CA MET A 19 -13.02 2.78 -22.86
C MET A 19 -14.48 2.77 -23.23
N PHE A 20 -15.17 3.85 -22.88
CA PHE A 20 -16.49 4.18 -23.38
C PHE A 20 -16.35 5.17 -24.55
N ASP A 21 -17.20 5.05 -25.56
CA ASP A 21 -17.26 6.00 -26.66
C ASP A 21 -18.70 6.47 -26.86
N PRO A 22 -19.05 7.73 -26.58
CA PRO A 22 -18.20 8.74 -25.94
C PRO A 22 -18.00 8.53 -24.43
N GLU A 23 -16.86 9.02 -23.89
CA GLU A 23 -16.63 9.07 -22.45
C GLU A 23 -17.68 9.96 -21.78
N PRO A 24 -18.31 9.52 -20.66
CA PRO A 24 -19.38 10.29 -20.02
C PRO A 24 -18.82 11.55 -19.33
N PRO A 25 -19.54 12.69 -19.39
CA PRO A 25 -19.15 13.89 -18.69
C PRO A 25 -19.22 13.70 -17.17
N ILE A 26 -18.32 14.36 -16.43
CA ILE A 26 -18.29 14.38 -14.98
C ILE A 26 -18.64 15.76 -14.42
N SER A 27 -19.27 15.80 -13.25
CA SER A 27 -19.54 17.03 -12.47
C SER A 27 -18.67 17.14 -11.22
N GLU A 28 -18.04 16.05 -10.83
CA GLU A 28 -17.13 15.96 -9.69
C GLU A 28 -16.10 14.85 -9.89
N THR A 29 -14.98 14.94 -9.19
CA THR A 29 -13.99 13.88 -9.11
C THR A 29 -13.34 13.83 -7.73
N SER A 30 -12.85 12.66 -7.35
CA SER A 30 -12.13 12.45 -6.10
C SER A 30 -10.78 11.83 -6.38
N LEU A 31 -9.76 12.24 -5.61
CA LEU A 31 -8.44 11.64 -5.67
C LEU A 31 -7.89 11.43 -4.26
N PRO A 32 -7.09 10.37 -4.03
CA PRO A 32 -6.49 10.13 -2.73
C PRO A 32 -5.38 11.15 -2.44
N ILE A 33 -5.16 11.45 -1.15
CA ILE A 33 -4.05 12.31 -0.70
C ILE A 33 -2.68 11.76 -1.13
N THR A 34 -2.60 10.47 -1.34
CA THR A 34 -1.38 9.74 -1.72
C THR A 34 -1.04 9.81 -3.20
N GLY A 35 -1.90 10.40 -4.03
CA GLY A 35 -1.73 10.35 -5.47
C GLY A 35 -2.25 11.58 -6.21
N GLY A 36 -2.52 11.35 -7.48
CA GLY A 36 -3.09 12.30 -8.40
C GLY A 36 -4.13 11.63 -9.29
N THR A 37 -4.70 12.40 -10.18
CA THR A 37 -5.58 11.90 -11.23
C THR A 37 -5.36 12.66 -12.51
N LYS A 38 -5.76 12.06 -13.61
CA LYS A 38 -5.76 12.66 -14.94
C LYS A 38 -7.18 12.72 -15.47
N LEU A 39 -7.59 13.88 -15.97
CA LEU A 39 -8.89 14.08 -16.62
C LEU A 39 -8.70 14.45 -18.08
N GLY A 40 -9.61 13.97 -18.93
CA GLY A 40 -9.68 14.35 -20.32
C GLY A 40 -10.60 15.55 -20.55
N ILE A 41 -10.37 16.27 -21.62
CA ILE A 41 -11.20 17.36 -22.10
C ILE A 41 -11.83 16.95 -23.42
N LYS A 42 -13.15 16.99 -23.51
CA LYS A 42 -13.90 16.78 -24.75
C LYS A 42 -14.44 18.09 -25.26
N GLY A 43 -14.18 18.39 -26.53
CA GLY A 43 -14.63 19.64 -27.18
C GLY A 43 -13.89 20.87 -26.68
N GLY A 44 -14.45 22.04 -26.97
CA GLY A 44 -13.78 23.29 -26.69
C GLY A 44 -12.68 23.63 -27.73
N VAL A 45 -12.03 24.76 -27.52
CA VAL A 45 -10.96 25.25 -28.37
C VAL A 45 -9.68 25.44 -27.56
N ALA A 46 -8.62 24.74 -27.94
CA ALA A 46 -7.31 24.91 -27.31
C ALA A 46 -6.70 26.31 -27.68
N PRO A 47 -5.83 26.88 -26.84
CA PRO A 47 -5.30 26.32 -25.59
C PRO A 47 -6.29 26.38 -24.42
N TYR A 48 -6.19 25.39 -23.55
CA TYR A 48 -6.98 25.32 -22.32
C TYR A 48 -6.17 25.86 -21.14
N THR A 49 -6.87 26.36 -20.13
CA THR A 49 -6.30 26.66 -18.82
C THR A 49 -7.06 25.90 -17.72
N ALA A 50 -6.35 25.48 -16.70
CA ALA A 50 -6.94 24.79 -15.53
C ALA A 50 -6.54 25.52 -14.25
N GLU A 51 -7.50 25.76 -13.38
CA GLU A 51 -7.32 26.45 -12.11
C GLU A 51 -8.06 25.74 -10.99
N ILE A 52 -7.37 25.53 -9.86
CA ILE A 52 -7.95 25.03 -8.62
C ILE A 52 -8.29 26.23 -7.72
N ALA A 53 -9.54 26.28 -7.23
CA ALA A 53 -10.02 27.41 -6.41
C ALA A 53 -9.25 27.52 -5.08
N ASP A 54 -8.87 26.41 -4.45
CA ASP A 54 -8.01 26.37 -3.28
C ASP A 54 -6.73 25.59 -3.59
N GLY A 55 -5.67 26.32 -3.92
CA GLY A 55 -4.36 25.76 -4.24
C GLY A 55 -3.64 25.09 -3.06
N GLN A 56 -4.18 25.16 -1.84
CA GLN A 56 -3.67 24.42 -0.69
C GLN A 56 -4.18 22.97 -0.66
N ILE A 57 -5.29 22.67 -1.34
CA ILE A 57 -5.90 21.34 -1.40
C ILE A 57 -5.33 20.52 -2.54
N ALA A 58 -5.18 21.12 -3.72
CA ALA A 58 -4.67 20.46 -4.91
C ALA A 58 -4.06 21.45 -5.89
N THR A 59 -3.28 20.94 -6.84
CA THR A 59 -2.78 21.68 -8.01
C THR A 59 -3.22 20.99 -9.29
N ALA A 60 -3.36 21.77 -10.37
CA ALA A 60 -3.68 21.26 -11.69
C ALA A 60 -2.88 21.99 -12.76
N TYR A 61 -2.56 21.28 -13.86
CA TYR A 61 -2.00 21.86 -15.06
C TYR A 61 -2.47 21.09 -16.30
N ILE A 62 -2.42 21.74 -17.46
CA ILE A 62 -2.68 21.10 -18.75
C ILE A 62 -1.36 20.58 -19.29
N ASP A 63 -1.32 19.29 -19.63
CA ASP A 63 -0.14 18.65 -20.22
C ASP A 63 -0.08 18.82 -21.76
N GLU A 64 0.96 18.29 -22.38
CA GLU A 64 1.20 18.35 -23.82
C GLU A 64 0.11 17.65 -24.68
N ASN A 65 -0.64 16.74 -24.08
CA ASN A 65 -1.75 16.04 -24.72
C ASN A 65 -3.11 16.73 -24.52
N ASN A 66 -3.11 17.93 -23.92
CA ASN A 66 -4.30 18.65 -23.49
C ASN A 66 -5.13 17.91 -22.42
N ASP A 67 -4.49 17.04 -21.64
CA ASP A 67 -5.09 16.43 -20.46
C ASP A 67 -4.81 17.28 -19.21
N ILE A 68 -5.71 17.17 -18.23
CA ILE A 68 -5.56 17.85 -16.95
C ILE A 68 -4.88 16.90 -15.97
N GLN A 69 -3.69 17.26 -15.52
CA GLN A 69 -2.98 16.56 -14.46
C GLN A 69 -3.29 17.22 -13.12
N ILE A 70 -3.83 16.46 -12.16
CA ILE A 70 -4.20 16.94 -10.83
C ILE A 70 -3.38 16.20 -9.78
N SER A 71 -2.76 16.96 -8.88
CA SER A 71 -1.99 16.43 -7.73
C SER A 71 -2.61 16.90 -6.43
N SER A 72 -2.79 15.95 -5.50
CA SER A 72 -3.29 16.24 -4.15
C SER A 72 -2.23 16.92 -3.28
N ILE A 73 -2.65 17.76 -2.35
CA ILE A 73 -1.78 18.42 -1.35
C ILE A 73 -2.30 18.14 0.06
N LYS A 74 -3.60 18.34 0.28
CA LYS A 74 -4.26 18.25 1.59
C LYS A 74 -5.67 17.71 1.44
N LEU A 75 -6.16 17.00 2.44
CA LEU A 75 -7.57 16.58 2.50
C LEU A 75 -8.48 17.78 2.46
N GLY A 76 -9.57 17.67 1.72
CA GLY A 76 -10.57 18.73 1.63
C GLY A 76 -11.32 18.72 0.30
N SER A 77 -12.21 19.68 0.15
CA SER A 77 -13.02 19.89 -1.04
C SER A 77 -12.74 21.26 -1.63
N THR A 78 -12.65 21.31 -2.95
CA THR A 78 -12.43 22.51 -3.72
C THR A 78 -13.15 22.38 -5.07
N SER A 79 -12.82 23.20 -6.03
CA SER A 79 -13.31 23.10 -7.41
C SER A 79 -12.18 23.25 -8.40
N LEU A 80 -12.35 22.59 -9.53
CA LEU A 80 -11.52 22.76 -10.73
C LEU A 80 -12.33 23.58 -11.74
N MET A 81 -11.71 24.61 -12.28
CA MET A 81 -12.23 25.41 -13.39
C MET A 81 -11.34 25.22 -14.60
N VAL A 82 -11.93 24.89 -15.73
CA VAL A 82 -11.23 24.76 -17.02
C VAL A 82 -11.85 25.77 -17.99
N LYS A 83 -11.00 26.54 -18.64
CA LYS A 83 -11.40 27.53 -19.64
C LYS A 83 -10.74 27.24 -20.96
N ASP A 84 -11.51 27.32 -22.04
CA ASP A 84 -11.01 27.22 -23.41
C ASP A 84 -10.62 28.58 -23.98
N ALA A 85 -10.05 28.58 -25.20
CA ALA A 85 -9.60 29.80 -25.88
C ALA A 85 -10.75 30.78 -26.21
N ASP A 86 -11.96 30.27 -26.41
CA ASP A 86 -13.14 31.09 -26.68
C ASP A 86 -13.82 31.65 -25.40
N GLY A 87 -13.27 31.32 -24.23
CA GLY A 87 -13.74 31.79 -22.96
C GLY A 87 -14.87 30.97 -22.35
N ARG A 88 -15.20 29.82 -22.92
CA ARG A 88 -16.14 28.87 -22.31
C ARG A 88 -15.53 28.25 -21.05
N ILE A 89 -16.32 28.04 -20.03
CA ILE A 89 -15.86 27.60 -18.72
C ILE A 89 -16.61 26.34 -18.30
N ILE A 90 -15.85 25.34 -17.83
CA ILE A 90 -16.35 24.19 -17.10
C ILE A 90 -15.90 24.30 -15.67
N LYS A 91 -16.77 24.00 -14.73
CA LYS A 91 -16.46 23.94 -13.30
C LYS A 91 -16.97 22.62 -12.74
N ILE A 92 -16.06 21.87 -12.10
CA ILE A 92 -16.39 20.60 -11.42
C ILE A 92 -15.98 20.64 -9.95
N GLY A 93 -16.65 19.83 -9.12
CA GLY A 93 -16.21 19.57 -7.75
C GLY A 93 -14.94 18.73 -7.72
N LEU A 94 -14.04 19.02 -6.80
CA LEU A 94 -12.82 18.24 -6.57
C LEU A 94 -12.71 17.91 -5.08
N LYS A 95 -12.51 16.66 -4.75
CA LYS A 95 -12.35 16.21 -3.37
C LYS A 95 -11.08 15.38 -3.23
N VAL A 96 -10.21 15.80 -2.30
CA VAL A 96 -9.07 15.01 -1.86
C VAL A 96 -9.48 14.21 -0.64
N VAL A 97 -9.39 12.89 -0.75
CA VAL A 97 -9.83 11.93 0.25
C VAL A 97 -8.66 11.15 0.84
N ASN A 98 -8.91 10.42 1.93
CA ASN A 98 -7.90 9.55 2.52
C ASN A 98 -7.37 8.55 1.49
N GLY A 99 -6.06 8.38 1.47
CA GLY A 99 -5.45 7.25 0.79
C GLY A 99 -5.62 5.97 1.60
N LYS A 100 -5.68 4.82 0.94
CA LYS A 100 -5.86 3.51 1.58
C LYS A 100 -4.91 2.49 0.99
N GLN A 101 -4.36 1.69 1.87
CA GLN A 101 -3.54 0.52 1.53
C GLN A 101 -3.69 -0.50 2.64
N SER A 102 -3.65 -1.78 2.34
CA SER A 102 -3.64 -2.82 3.35
C SER A 102 -2.66 -3.93 3.01
N PHE A 103 -2.09 -4.52 4.06
CA PHE A 103 -1.28 -5.72 3.99
C PHE A 103 -2.06 -6.87 4.62
N SER A 104 -2.37 -7.89 3.82
CA SER A 104 -3.08 -9.09 4.28
C SER A 104 -2.08 -10.21 4.54
N VAL A 105 -2.12 -10.79 5.73
CA VAL A 105 -1.24 -11.91 6.11
C VAL A 105 -1.84 -13.22 5.61
N ASN A 106 -1.11 -13.95 4.79
CA ASN A 106 -1.50 -15.25 4.26
C ASN A 106 -0.98 -16.39 5.14
N SER A 107 0.26 -16.25 5.64
CA SER A 107 0.89 -17.23 6.52
C SER A 107 1.92 -16.57 7.45
N VAL A 108 2.24 -17.25 8.52
CA VAL A 108 3.31 -16.88 9.45
C VAL A 108 4.33 -17.99 9.49
N GLU A 109 5.60 -17.63 9.31
CA GLU A 109 6.74 -18.54 9.37
C GLU A 109 7.72 -18.11 10.47
N ALA A 110 8.58 -19.04 10.89
CA ALA A 110 9.68 -18.75 11.78
C ALA A 110 10.98 -19.26 11.17
N ARG A 111 12.05 -18.47 11.31
CA ARG A 111 13.38 -18.81 10.83
C ARG A 111 14.39 -18.67 11.97
N ILE A 112 15.12 -19.73 12.22
CA ILE A 112 16.20 -19.78 13.21
C ILE A 112 17.50 -20.03 12.46
N THR A 113 18.45 -19.11 12.60
CA THR A 113 19.78 -19.16 11.98
C THR A 113 20.86 -18.99 13.03
N GLY A 114 22.12 -19.32 12.68
CA GLY A 114 23.25 -19.25 13.59
C GLY A 114 23.46 -20.51 14.44
N ILE A 115 22.73 -21.59 14.14
CA ILE A 115 22.93 -22.92 14.72
C ILE A 115 23.16 -23.95 13.61
N ASP A 116 23.94 -24.97 13.88
CA ASP A 116 24.13 -26.09 12.94
C ASP A 116 23.10 -27.18 13.19
N LYS A 117 22.02 -27.17 12.38
CA LYS A 117 20.91 -28.12 12.49
C LYS A 117 21.31 -29.57 12.14
N SER A 118 22.43 -29.76 11.43
CA SER A 118 22.93 -31.09 11.09
C SER A 118 23.46 -31.89 12.28
N LEU A 119 23.81 -31.19 13.35
CA LEU A 119 24.33 -31.80 14.60
C LEU A 119 23.22 -32.24 15.56
N LEU A 120 21.95 -32.00 15.23
CA LEU A 120 20.82 -32.33 16.08
C LEU A 120 20.46 -33.80 16.01
N ASP A 121 20.23 -34.41 17.17
CA ASP A 121 19.54 -35.69 17.26
C ASP A 121 18.00 -35.52 17.00
N GLU A 122 17.29 -36.62 16.82
CA GLU A 122 15.87 -36.58 16.50
C GLU A 122 15.04 -35.91 17.62
N GLN A 123 15.39 -36.11 18.88
CA GLN A 123 14.69 -35.47 20.02
C GLN A 123 14.91 -33.96 20.05
N GLN A 124 16.11 -33.49 19.72
CA GLN A 124 16.40 -32.06 19.59
C GLN A 124 15.70 -31.43 18.40
N LYS A 125 15.56 -32.14 17.27
CA LYS A 125 14.78 -31.68 16.12
C LYS A 125 13.30 -31.51 16.47
N GLU A 126 12.71 -32.45 17.17
CA GLU A 126 11.32 -32.35 17.64
C GLU A 126 11.10 -31.16 18.55
N LYS A 127 12.03 -30.93 19.47
CA LYS A 127 11.99 -29.76 20.37
C LYS A 127 12.14 -28.44 19.61
N LEU A 128 13.01 -28.40 18.60
CA LEU A 128 13.17 -27.23 17.74
C LEU A 128 11.90 -26.92 16.96
N GLU A 129 11.24 -27.95 16.41
CA GLU A 129 9.94 -27.80 15.74
C GLU A 129 8.87 -27.25 16.69
N ALA A 130 8.89 -27.69 17.96
CA ALA A 130 7.97 -27.16 18.97
C ALA A 130 8.23 -25.65 19.26
N VAL A 131 9.50 -25.21 19.28
CA VAL A 131 9.85 -23.80 19.41
C VAL A 131 9.39 -23.00 18.17
N ILE A 132 9.63 -23.51 16.97
CA ILE A 132 9.14 -22.90 15.72
C ILE A 132 7.63 -22.74 15.76
N LYS A 133 6.89 -23.78 16.15
CA LYS A 133 5.45 -23.71 16.30
C LYS A 133 5.02 -22.65 17.33
N LYS A 134 5.67 -22.58 18.47
CA LYS A 134 5.42 -21.56 19.49
C LYS A 134 5.60 -20.15 18.94
N ILE A 135 6.69 -19.87 18.22
CA ILE A 135 6.96 -18.56 17.59
C ILE A 135 5.83 -18.18 16.62
N LYS A 136 5.34 -19.13 15.82
CA LYS A 136 4.24 -18.92 14.88
C LYS A 136 2.91 -18.70 15.58
N ASP A 137 2.58 -19.50 16.59
CA ASP A 137 1.31 -19.43 17.32
C ASP A 137 1.19 -18.14 18.15
N GLU A 138 2.30 -17.60 18.63
CA GLU A 138 2.36 -16.33 19.39
C GLU A 138 2.48 -15.09 18.50
N ALA A 139 2.32 -15.22 17.18
CA ALA A 139 2.35 -14.09 16.28
C ALA A 139 1.21 -13.10 16.60
N GLY A 140 1.54 -11.80 16.60
CA GLY A 140 0.57 -10.74 16.85
C GLY A 140 -0.49 -10.61 15.75
N ILE A 141 -0.19 -11.09 14.54
CA ILE A 141 -1.12 -11.15 13.41
C ILE A 141 -1.11 -12.58 12.89
N GLN A 142 -2.24 -13.24 12.95
CA GLN A 142 -2.42 -14.58 12.40
C GLN A 142 -2.78 -14.55 10.92
N ALA A 143 -2.72 -15.70 10.27
CA ALA A 143 -3.25 -15.84 8.91
C ALA A 143 -4.69 -15.32 8.85
N THR A 144 -5.05 -14.63 7.76
CA THR A 144 -6.30 -13.88 7.58
C THR A 144 -6.42 -12.54 8.32
N GLY A 145 -5.49 -12.23 9.21
CA GLY A 145 -5.32 -10.89 9.76
C GLY A 145 -4.53 -9.97 8.81
N GLY A 146 -4.22 -8.77 9.26
CA GLY A 146 -3.47 -7.81 8.45
C GLY A 146 -3.34 -6.44 9.08
N ILE A 147 -2.82 -5.53 8.28
CA ILE A 147 -2.58 -4.14 8.65
C ILE A 147 -3.26 -3.24 7.62
N ALA A 148 -4.14 -2.36 8.06
CA ALA A 148 -4.79 -1.36 7.21
C ALA A 148 -4.20 0.02 7.49
N PHE A 149 -3.76 0.70 6.44
CA PHE A 149 -3.21 2.05 6.47
C PHE A 149 -4.22 3.02 5.85
N SER A 150 -4.61 4.04 6.60
CA SER A 150 -5.46 5.14 6.13
C SER A 150 -4.64 6.43 6.18
N TYR A 151 -4.27 6.93 5.02
CA TYR A 151 -3.45 8.13 4.87
C TYR A 151 -4.32 9.38 4.99
N ASP A 152 -3.99 10.26 5.90
CA ASP A 152 -4.55 11.62 6.01
C ASP A 152 -3.54 12.69 5.57
N GLN A 153 -2.30 12.29 5.34
CA GLN A 153 -1.22 13.04 4.70
C GLN A 153 -0.55 12.15 3.65
N LYS A 154 0.36 12.69 2.84
CA LYS A 154 1.01 11.95 1.75
C LYS A 154 1.75 10.69 2.18
N SER A 155 2.32 10.68 3.37
CA SER A 155 3.14 9.59 3.88
C SER A 155 2.84 9.19 5.32
N SER A 156 1.70 9.61 5.86
CA SER A 156 1.33 9.29 7.25
C SER A 156 -0.18 9.26 7.44
N GLY A 157 -0.61 8.69 8.56
CA GLY A 157 -2.01 8.60 8.90
C GLY A 157 -2.28 7.62 10.03
N LYS A 158 -3.43 6.97 9.96
CA LYS A 158 -3.91 6.00 10.95
C LYS A 158 -3.66 4.58 10.49
N VAL A 159 -3.27 3.72 11.42
CA VAL A 159 -3.11 2.28 11.20
C VAL A 159 -4.13 1.51 12.03
N THR A 160 -4.68 0.45 11.45
CA THR A 160 -5.53 -0.52 12.13
C THR A 160 -4.96 -1.91 11.92
N ILE A 161 -4.64 -2.60 13.01
CA ILE A 161 -4.16 -3.98 12.98
C ILE A 161 -5.34 -4.90 13.30
N VAL A 162 -5.58 -5.85 12.42
CA VAL A 162 -6.56 -6.93 12.57
C VAL A 162 -5.79 -8.20 12.86
N THR A 163 -5.87 -8.70 14.10
CA THR A 163 -5.06 -9.84 14.55
C THR A 163 -5.50 -11.16 13.93
N SER A 164 -6.80 -11.32 13.67
CA SER A 164 -7.39 -12.45 12.93
C SER A 164 -8.74 -12.05 12.33
N LYS A 165 -9.27 -12.87 11.41
CA LYS A 165 -10.55 -12.61 10.76
C LYS A 165 -11.77 -12.74 11.71
N ASP A 166 -11.64 -13.49 12.79
CA ASP A 166 -12.73 -13.85 13.68
C ASP A 166 -12.85 -12.85 14.85
N ASN A 167 -13.60 -11.76 14.63
CA ASN A 167 -14.06 -10.82 15.67
C ASN A 167 -13.04 -10.38 16.74
N ALA A 168 -11.75 -10.51 16.45
CA ALA A 168 -10.69 -10.06 17.34
C ALA A 168 -10.73 -8.53 17.49
N PRO A 169 -10.38 -7.99 18.66
CA PRO A 169 -10.28 -6.55 18.84
C PRO A 169 -9.29 -5.96 17.84
N LYS A 170 -9.71 -4.88 17.18
CA LYS A 170 -8.82 -4.10 16.31
C LYS A 170 -7.90 -3.25 17.16
N ILE A 171 -6.62 -3.22 16.80
CA ILE A 171 -5.62 -2.36 17.44
C ILE A 171 -5.41 -1.15 16.55
N GLU A 172 -5.57 0.04 17.11
CA GLU A 172 -5.44 1.29 16.38
C GLU A 172 -4.18 2.05 16.81
N GLY A 173 -3.60 2.77 15.87
CA GLY A 173 -2.45 3.60 16.08
C GLY A 173 -2.24 4.60 14.95
N SER A 174 -1.05 5.15 14.87
CA SER A 174 -0.61 6.03 13.78
C SER A 174 0.59 5.44 13.07
N PHE A 175 0.86 5.91 11.86
CA PHE A 175 2.03 5.51 11.11
C PHE A 175 2.64 6.67 10.32
N SER A 176 3.91 6.54 10.04
CA SER A 176 4.60 7.26 8.98
C SER A 176 5.30 6.27 8.05
N ARG A 177 5.36 6.62 6.78
CA ARG A 177 5.95 5.81 5.71
C ARG A 177 7.15 6.53 5.12
N SER A 178 8.24 5.82 4.95
CA SER A 178 9.41 6.27 4.20
C SER A 178 9.77 5.25 3.13
N THR A 179 10.25 5.74 1.99
CA THR A 179 10.72 4.89 0.89
C THR A 179 12.17 5.25 0.59
N SER A 180 13.02 4.23 0.49
CA SER A 180 14.42 4.34 0.12
C SER A 180 14.75 3.29 -0.93
N GLU A 181 15.98 3.30 -1.45
CA GLU A 181 16.46 2.26 -2.37
C GLU A 181 16.38 0.84 -1.77
N SER A 182 16.46 0.73 -0.44
CA SER A 182 16.36 -0.54 0.28
C SER A 182 14.92 -1.02 0.55
N GLY A 183 13.91 -0.25 0.13
CA GLY A 183 12.48 -0.60 0.26
C GLY A 183 11.67 0.41 1.05
N THR A 184 10.45 0.03 1.38
CA THR A 184 9.49 0.84 2.13
C THR A 184 9.47 0.42 3.59
N THR A 185 9.60 1.40 4.49
CA THR A 185 9.51 1.22 5.94
C THR A 185 8.30 1.98 6.47
N PHE A 186 7.52 1.33 7.30
CA PHE A 186 6.44 1.95 8.07
C PHE A 186 6.88 2.02 9.54
N GLN A 187 6.93 3.22 10.10
CA GLN A 187 7.04 3.40 11.53
C GLN A 187 5.64 3.47 12.11
N ILE A 188 5.28 2.49 12.94
CA ILE A 188 3.94 2.35 13.52
C ILE A 188 4.03 2.67 15.00
N THR A 189 3.15 3.55 15.48
CA THR A 189 3.04 3.89 16.90
C THR A 189 1.72 3.40 17.46
N ILE A 190 1.78 2.54 18.47
CA ILE A 190 0.63 1.97 19.18
C ILE A 190 0.84 2.19 20.67
N ASN A 191 -0.11 2.85 21.35
CA ASN A 191 -0.03 3.12 22.79
C ASN A 191 1.30 3.77 23.22
N GLY A 192 1.84 4.67 22.37
CA GLY A 192 3.10 5.37 22.62
C GLY A 192 4.37 4.54 22.37
N LYS A 193 4.24 3.29 21.94
CA LYS A 193 5.38 2.44 21.55
C LYS A 193 5.53 2.44 20.03
N GLU A 194 6.76 2.62 19.58
CA GLU A 194 7.13 2.64 18.16
C GLU A 194 7.62 1.28 17.68
N TYR A 195 7.24 0.91 16.46
CA TYR A 195 7.64 -0.31 15.77
C TYR A 195 8.06 0.04 14.34
N ASP A 196 9.26 -0.37 13.95
CA ASP A 196 9.75 -0.23 12.59
C ASP A 196 9.38 -1.49 11.78
N CYS A 197 8.46 -1.34 10.85
CA CYS A 197 7.99 -2.41 9.99
C CYS A 197 8.60 -2.28 8.61
N LYS A 198 9.58 -3.11 8.30
CA LYS A 198 10.21 -3.16 6.98
C LYS A 198 9.65 -4.32 6.16
N PHE A 199 9.01 -3.98 5.05
CA PHE A 199 8.51 -4.96 4.10
C PHE A 199 9.57 -5.24 3.04
N LYS A 200 9.85 -6.53 2.82
CA LYS A 200 10.84 -7.00 1.85
C LYS A 200 10.18 -7.87 0.79
N LEU A 201 10.73 -7.86 -0.40
CA LEU A 201 10.48 -8.93 -1.36
C LEU A 201 11.16 -10.22 -0.86
N PRO A 202 10.57 -11.40 -1.11
CA PRO A 202 11.20 -12.68 -0.80
C PRO A 202 12.59 -12.75 -1.44
N GLU A 203 13.58 -13.25 -0.71
CA GLU A 203 14.87 -13.58 -1.29
C GLU A 203 14.64 -14.64 -2.36
N ARG A 204 15.10 -14.40 -3.59
CA ARG A 204 15.07 -15.40 -4.65
C ARG A 204 15.96 -16.56 -4.22
N SER A 205 15.37 -17.66 -3.78
CA SER A 205 16.08 -18.93 -3.81
C SER A 205 16.39 -19.23 -5.28
N ASP A 206 17.65 -19.57 -5.57
CA ASP A 206 18.14 -19.97 -6.90
C ASP A 206 17.44 -21.26 -7.39
N THR A 207 16.17 -21.19 -7.68
CA THR A 207 15.47 -22.15 -8.49
C THR A 207 15.06 -21.45 -9.77
N SER A 208 15.91 -21.62 -10.78
CA SER A 208 15.70 -21.23 -12.17
C SER A 208 14.47 -21.92 -12.80
N LYS A 209 13.27 -21.57 -12.32
CA LYS A 209 12.04 -21.77 -13.07
C LYS A 209 11.67 -20.43 -13.67
N SER A 210 11.80 -20.32 -14.99
CA SER A 210 11.29 -19.21 -15.75
C SER A 210 9.79 -19.07 -15.47
N ILE A 211 9.42 -18.08 -14.65
CA ILE A 211 8.04 -17.71 -14.43
C ILE A 211 7.62 -16.99 -15.70
N THR A 212 6.80 -17.61 -16.50
CA THR A 212 6.13 -16.94 -17.61
C THR A 212 5.16 -15.91 -17.02
N THR A 213 5.13 -14.73 -17.59
CA THR A 213 4.40 -13.52 -17.14
C THR A 213 2.87 -13.67 -17.05
N ARG A 214 2.31 -14.85 -17.19
CA ARG A 214 0.85 -15.14 -17.16
C ARG A 214 0.29 -15.58 -15.80
N ASP A 215 1.14 -15.90 -14.82
CA ASP A 215 0.74 -16.41 -13.50
C ASP A 215 1.09 -15.45 -12.34
N LEU A 216 1.20 -14.16 -12.61
CA LEU A 216 1.49 -13.18 -11.57
C LEU A 216 0.23 -12.90 -10.75
N GLY A 217 -0.02 -13.75 -9.79
CA GLY A 217 -0.78 -13.37 -8.59
C GLY A 217 -0.10 -12.19 -7.87
N PRO A 218 -0.73 -11.60 -6.86
CA PRO A 218 -0.15 -10.48 -6.12
C PRO A 218 1.25 -10.86 -5.61
N ILE A 219 2.23 -9.96 -5.85
CA ILE A 219 3.62 -10.16 -5.42
C ILE A 219 3.63 -10.33 -3.91
N PRO A 220 4.16 -11.46 -3.37
CA PRO A 220 4.26 -11.65 -1.94
C PRO A 220 5.30 -10.70 -1.35
N TYR A 221 5.00 -10.17 -0.15
CA TYR A 221 5.94 -9.41 0.66
C TYR A 221 6.15 -10.11 1.99
N TRP A 222 7.32 -9.92 2.55
CA TRP A 222 7.69 -10.41 3.88
C TRP A 222 7.80 -9.22 4.84
N LEU A 223 7.03 -9.27 5.91
CA LEU A 223 7.28 -8.45 7.09
C LEU A 223 8.05 -9.31 8.09
N VAL A 224 9.30 -8.92 8.35
CA VAL A 224 10.22 -9.67 9.20
C VAL A 224 10.32 -8.98 10.56
N GLU A 225 10.05 -9.73 11.62
CA GLU A 225 10.18 -9.33 13.01
C GLU A 225 11.35 -10.09 13.65
N ASP A 226 12.32 -9.37 14.22
CA ASP A 226 13.38 -9.98 15.01
C ASP A 226 12.84 -10.28 16.41
N VAL A 227 12.72 -11.56 16.72
CA VAL A 227 12.23 -12.07 18.00
C VAL A 227 13.31 -12.85 18.78
N THR A 228 14.56 -12.59 18.45
CA THR A 228 15.70 -13.31 19.05
C THR A 228 15.69 -13.22 20.56
N GLU A 229 15.53 -12.04 21.12
CA GLU A 229 15.57 -11.86 22.58
C GLU A 229 14.38 -12.55 23.29
N ASP A 230 13.23 -12.67 22.62
CA ASP A 230 12.03 -13.29 23.19
C ASP A 230 12.13 -14.82 23.29
N TYR A 231 12.87 -15.45 22.35
CA TYR A 231 12.96 -16.91 22.22
C TYR A 231 14.37 -17.47 22.36
N LYS A 232 15.35 -16.62 22.64
CA LYS A 232 16.78 -17.02 22.75
C LYS A 232 16.98 -18.15 23.75
N SER A 233 16.38 -18.06 24.93
CA SER A 233 16.50 -19.09 25.96
C SER A 233 15.88 -20.42 25.52
N ASP A 234 14.73 -20.40 24.85
CA ASP A 234 14.08 -21.61 24.33
C ASP A 234 15.00 -22.41 23.40
N VAL A 235 15.84 -21.70 22.61
CA VAL A 235 16.78 -22.32 21.66
C VAL A 235 18.09 -22.70 22.34
N THR A 236 18.70 -21.81 23.14
CA THR A 236 19.97 -22.07 23.79
C THR A 236 19.89 -23.20 24.80
N ASP A 237 18.78 -23.35 25.54
CA ASP A 237 18.57 -24.43 26.49
C ASP A 237 18.50 -25.80 25.80
N LEU A 238 18.01 -25.86 24.56
CA LEU A 238 17.97 -27.11 23.78
C LEU A 238 19.36 -27.62 23.40
N PHE A 239 20.29 -26.71 23.17
CA PHE A 239 21.62 -27.04 22.63
C PHE A 239 22.71 -26.99 23.63
N GLY A 240 22.49 -26.42 24.83
CA GLY A 240 23.53 -26.14 25.82
C GLY A 240 24.59 -25.18 25.27
N ILE A 241 24.26 -24.32 24.33
CA ILE A 241 25.19 -23.47 23.58
C ILE A 241 24.88 -22.00 23.84
N ASN A 242 25.92 -21.23 24.10
CA ASN A 242 25.90 -19.77 24.02
C ASN A 242 26.11 -19.36 22.56
N ALA A 243 25.05 -19.38 21.74
CA ALA A 243 25.15 -19.01 20.34
C ALA A 243 25.14 -17.48 20.19
N THR A 244 26.33 -16.87 20.04
CA THR A 244 26.47 -15.42 19.81
C THR A 244 25.95 -14.97 18.44
N SER A 245 25.81 -15.89 17.48
CA SER A 245 25.32 -15.66 16.13
C SER A 245 23.86 -16.06 15.94
N LEU A 246 23.17 -16.45 17.01
CA LEU A 246 21.76 -16.86 16.94
C LEU A 246 20.89 -15.70 16.50
N LYS A 247 20.07 -15.93 15.44
CA LYS A 247 19.04 -15.02 14.99
C LYS A 247 17.73 -15.77 14.84
N ILE A 248 16.68 -15.25 15.45
CA ILE A 248 15.33 -15.80 15.42
C ILE A 248 14.41 -14.75 14.82
N GLU A 249 13.76 -15.10 13.73
CA GLU A 249 12.86 -14.21 13.01
C GLU A 249 11.48 -14.83 12.89
N ARG A 250 10.45 -13.99 13.10
CA ARG A 250 9.07 -14.27 12.71
C ARG A 250 8.80 -13.56 11.40
N ILE A 251 8.25 -14.27 10.43
CA ILE A 251 8.04 -13.77 9.08
C ILE A 251 6.55 -13.83 8.75
N TYR A 252 5.94 -12.68 8.57
CA TYR A 252 4.59 -12.57 8.06
C TYR A 252 4.66 -12.49 6.54
N ILE A 253 4.07 -13.47 5.88
CA ILE A 253 4.03 -13.56 4.41
C ILE A 253 2.65 -13.11 3.96
N GLY A 254 2.59 -12.14 3.08
CA GLY A 254 1.33 -11.58 2.65
C GLY A 254 1.44 -10.71 1.40
N SER A 255 0.40 -9.96 1.13
CA SER A 255 0.32 -9.10 -0.03
C SER A 255 -0.28 -7.74 0.30
N PHE A 256 0.17 -6.71 -0.42
CA PHE A 256 -0.41 -5.38 -0.38
C PHE A 256 -1.55 -5.23 -1.38
N THR A 257 -2.58 -4.48 -0.99
CA THR A 257 -3.48 -3.87 -1.96
C THR A 257 -2.76 -2.71 -2.64
N PRO A 258 -3.15 -2.34 -3.88
CA PRO A 258 -2.68 -1.10 -4.49
C PRO A 258 -2.97 0.10 -3.58
N LEU A 259 -2.05 1.05 -3.55
CA LEU A 259 -2.25 2.32 -2.87
C LEU A 259 -3.28 3.14 -3.65
N ARG A 260 -4.38 3.48 -3.02
CA ARG A 260 -5.50 4.24 -3.61
C ARG A 260 -5.81 5.47 -2.78
#